data_13633958d8a752d6387c831fcd314868
#
_entry.id   13633958d8a752d6387c831fcd314868
#
_cell.length_a   1.000
_cell.length_b   1.000
_cell.length_c   1.000
_cell.angle_alpha   90.00
_cell.angle_beta   90.00
_cell.angle_gamma   90.00
#
_symmetry.space_group_name_H-M   'P 1'
#
loop_
_entity.id
_entity.type
_entity.pdbx_description
1 polymer ?
#
loop_
_entity_poly.entity_id
_entity_poly.type
_entity_poly.pdbx_seq_one_letter_code
_entity_poly.pdbx_strand_id
1 'polypeptide(L)'
;MKKLNRKLIRVTNWALAGLLSLLGFTGCGKDDNGGGEISVEYGAPSANFKVLGRVTNEQGQPLGGMRVVASEVTTIWGKGPEQCYSGLLRDTVYTASDGSFAREYSVFPTDSVYIHMKIEDTAEPSIYESDSIAVGFAKGDLKDGGKHWYRGAAEKEVNVKLKAKKKP
;
A
#
# COMPACT_ATOMS: atom_id res chain seq x y z
N MET A 1 -46.72 -35.37 35.88
CA MET A 1 -46.65 -34.50 34.69
C MET A 1 -45.22 -34.17 34.18
N LYS A 2 -44.15 -34.21 35.00
CA LYS A 2 -42.76 -33.89 34.53
C LYS A 2 -42.10 -34.93 33.61
N LYS A 3 -42.52 -36.19 33.62
CA LYS A 3 -41.91 -37.25 32.76
C LYS A 3 -42.42 -37.23 31.31
N LEU A 4 -43.61 -36.75 31.04
CA LEU A 4 -44.21 -36.68 29.71
C LEU A 4 -43.52 -35.60 28.87
N ASN A 5 -43.23 -34.45 29.45
CA ASN A 5 -42.54 -33.35 28.73
C ASN A 5 -41.12 -33.68 28.25
N ARG A 6 -40.38 -34.52 29.02
CA ARG A 6 -39.02 -34.94 28.60
C ARG A 6 -39.01 -35.89 27.39
N LYS A 7 -40.03 -36.74 27.25
CA LYS A 7 -40.16 -37.62 26.11
C LYS A 7 -40.58 -36.84 24.84
N LEU A 8 -41.52 -35.90 24.99
CA LEU A 8 -41.95 -35.01 23.92
C LEU A 8 -40.80 -34.15 23.39
N ILE A 9 -40.01 -33.53 24.27
CA ILE A 9 -38.85 -32.69 23.88
C ILE A 9 -37.79 -33.54 23.17
N ARG A 10 -37.56 -34.78 23.55
CA ARG A 10 -36.61 -35.67 22.83
C ARG A 10 -37.07 -36.03 21.44
N VAL A 11 -38.39 -36.31 21.28
CA VAL A 11 -38.96 -36.67 19.96
C VAL A 11 -38.94 -35.45 19.05
N THR A 12 -39.30 -34.27 19.54
CA THR A 12 -39.25 -33.04 18.74
C THR A 12 -37.86 -32.66 18.32
N ASN A 13 -36.85 -32.78 19.22
CA ASN A 13 -35.47 -32.51 18.88
C ASN A 13 -34.91 -33.51 17.81
N TRP A 14 -35.30 -34.76 17.90
CA TRP A 14 -34.90 -35.77 16.91
C TRP A 14 -35.56 -35.53 15.52
N ALA A 15 -36.81 -35.12 15.52
CA ALA A 15 -37.53 -34.76 14.28
C ALA A 15 -36.95 -33.47 13.67
N LEU A 16 -36.58 -32.47 14.47
CA LEU A 16 -35.94 -31.23 13.99
C LEU A 16 -34.53 -31.50 13.42
N ALA A 17 -33.73 -32.36 14.07
CA ALA A 17 -32.41 -32.76 13.57
C ALA A 17 -32.51 -33.47 12.21
N GLY A 18 -33.53 -34.37 12.04
CA GLY A 18 -33.78 -35.02 10.79
C GLY A 18 -34.24 -34.07 9.68
N LEU A 19 -35.05 -33.05 10.02
CA LEU A 19 -35.50 -32.04 9.07
C LEU A 19 -34.34 -31.12 8.62
N LEU A 20 -33.48 -30.74 9.54
CA LEU A 20 -32.29 -29.94 9.25
C LEU A 20 -31.27 -30.69 8.36
N SER A 21 -31.11 -31.99 8.54
CA SER A 21 -30.23 -32.78 7.65
C SER A 21 -30.81 -32.93 6.26
N LEU A 22 -32.15 -33.01 6.08
CA LEU A 22 -32.84 -33.01 4.78
C LEU A 22 -32.75 -31.65 4.05
N LEU A 23 -32.57 -30.56 4.78
CA LEU A 23 -32.37 -29.21 4.21
C LEU A 23 -30.92 -28.92 3.82
N GLY A 24 -30.02 -29.95 3.83
CA GLY A 24 -28.65 -29.79 3.36
C GLY A 24 -27.70 -29.11 4.32
N PHE A 25 -28.10 -28.91 5.60
CA PHE A 25 -27.14 -28.50 6.64
C PHE A 25 -26.36 -29.73 7.13
N THR A 26 -25.61 -30.37 6.22
CA THR A 26 -24.55 -31.29 6.65
C THR A 26 -23.46 -30.44 7.24
N GLY A 27 -23.35 -30.47 8.57
CA GLY A 27 -22.22 -29.88 9.27
C GLY A 27 -20.93 -30.39 8.66
N CYS A 28 -19.93 -29.53 8.51
CA CYS A 28 -18.59 -29.87 8.04
C CYS A 28 -18.06 -31.12 8.74
N GLY A 29 -18.30 -32.28 8.12
CA GLY A 29 -17.55 -33.50 8.41
C GLY A 29 -16.17 -33.32 7.80
N LYS A 30 -15.12 -33.63 8.57
CA LYS A 30 -13.78 -33.88 8.03
C LYS A 30 -13.87 -35.02 7.02
N ASP A 31 -13.99 -34.70 5.76
CA ASP A 31 -13.71 -35.62 4.70
C ASP A 31 -12.24 -35.42 4.28
N ASP A 32 -11.39 -36.33 4.78
CA ASP A 32 -10.02 -36.56 4.30
C ASP A 32 -10.05 -37.15 2.89
N ASN A 33 -10.59 -36.44 1.92
CA ASN A 33 -10.43 -36.78 0.50
C ASN A 33 -10.44 -35.51 -0.36
N GLY A 34 -9.23 -35.01 -0.67
CA GLY A 34 -8.90 -34.36 -1.93
C GLY A 34 -9.68 -33.12 -2.35
N GLY A 35 -10.46 -32.51 -1.47
CA GLY A 35 -11.08 -31.20 -1.71
C GLY A 35 -10.05 -30.11 -1.38
N GLY A 36 -9.49 -29.46 -2.41
CA GLY A 36 -8.64 -28.31 -2.20
C GLY A 36 -9.35 -27.32 -1.31
N GLU A 37 -8.74 -26.97 -0.18
CA GLU A 37 -9.18 -25.83 0.63
C GLU A 37 -9.32 -24.64 -0.29
N ILE A 38 -10.56 -24.19 -0.51
CA ILE A 38 -10.79 -22.87 -1.11
C ILE A 38 -10.40 -21.87 -0.02
N SER A 39 -9.12 -21.61 0.07
CA SER A 39 -8.61 -20.49 0.89
C SER A 39 -9.10 -19.22 0.23
N VAL A 40 -10.21 -18.68 0.73
CA VAL A 40 -10.67 -17.34 0.32
C VAL A 40 -9.73 -16.35 0.97
N GLU A 41 -8.68 -16.00 0.25
CA GLU A 41 -7.71 -15.01 0.71
C GLU A 41 -8.31 -13.61 0.47
N TYR A 42 -8.83 -13.02 1.56
CA TYR A 42 -9.29 -11.64 1.56
C TYR A 42 -8.08 -10.71 1.73
N GLY A 43 -7.61 -10.15 0.63
CA GLY A 43 -6.52 -9.18 0.62
C GLY A 43 -6.65 -8.20 -0.55
N ALA A 44 -6.17 -6.98 -0.36
CA ALA A 44 -6.03 -6.03 -1.46
C ALA A 44 -4.67 -6.23 -2.14
N PRO A 45 -4.58 -6.18 -3.47
CA PRO A 45 -3.30 -6.16 -4.15
C PRO A 45 -2.40 -5.05 -3.62
N SER A 46 -1.13 -5.37 -3.38
CA SER A 46 -0.12 -4.41 -2.93
C SER A 46 1.16 -4.54 -3.75
N ALA A 47 1.89 -3.44 -3.87
CA ALA A 47 3.23 -3.40 -4.42
C ALA A 47 4.05 -2.36 -3.65
N ASN A 48 5.36 -2.55 -3.61
CA ASN A 48 6.28 -1.67 -2.94
C ASN A 48 6.96 -0.75 -3.95
N PHE A 49 6.92 0.55 -3.69
CA PHE A 49 7.52 1.59 -4.51
C PHE A 49 8.58 2.32 -3.71
N LYS A 50 9.85 2.12 -4.09
CA LYS A 50 10.99 2.70 -3.39
C LYS A 50 11.56 3.87 -4.18
N VAL A 51 11.68 5.01 -3.52
CA VAL A 51 12.34 6.20 -4.03
C VAL A 51 13.68 6.35 -3.32
N LEU A 52 14.74 6.34 -4.11
CA LEU A 52 16.08 6.76 -3.70
C LEU A 52 16.32 8.15 -4.25
N GLY A 53 16.89 9.04 -3.46
CA GLY A 53 17.13 10.40 -3.94
C GLY A 53 18.41 11.01 -3.40
N ARG A 54 18.89 12.00 -4.14
CA ARG A 54 19.99 12.86 -3.71
C ARG A 54 19.62 14.32 -3.95
N VAL A 55 19.80 15.13 -2.93
CA VAL A 55 19.57 16.58 -2.97
C VAL A 55 20.92 17.30 -3.03
N THR A 56 21.10 18.20 -4.00
CA THR A 56 22.30 18.98 -4.22
C THR A 56 21.95 20.45 -4.44
N ASN A 57 22.94 21.33 -4.30
CA ASN A 57 22.81 22.70 -4.78
C ASN A 57 23.11 22.80 -6.30
N GLU A 58 23.06 24.01 -6.87
CA GLU A 58 23.34 24.26 -8.28
C GLU A 58 24.78 23.89 -8.69
N GLN A 59 25.72 23.89 -7.76
CA GLN A 59 27.12 23.53 -7.96
C GLN A 59 27.36 22.00 -7.82
N GLY A 60 26.31 21.23 -7.54
CA GLY A 60 26.40 19.77 -7.36
C GLY A 60 26.89 19.33 -5.97
N GLN A 61 27.02 20.25 -5.02
CA GLN A 61 27.39 19.91 -3.65
C GLN A 61 26.20 19.31 -2.93
N PRO A 62 26.38 18.23 -2.14
CA PRO A 62 25.30 17.58 -1.43
C PRO A 62 24.70 18.46 -0.33
N LEU A 63 23.40 18.41 -0.15
CA LEU A 63 22.66 19.13 0.87
C LEU A 63 22.09 18.18 1.90
N GLY A 64 22.73 18.09 3.06
CA GLY A 64 22.26 17.34 4.21
C GLY A 64 21.24 18.13 5.04
N GLY A 65 20.33 17.41 5.73
CA GLY A 65 19.34 18.01 6.61
C GLY A 65 18.14 18.64 5.90
N MET A 66 18.02 18.48 4.57
CA MET A 66 16.84 18.91 3.83
C MET A 66 15.66 18.06 4.19
N ARG A 67 14.50 18.67 4.45
CA ARG A 67 13.25 17.97 4.72
C ARG A 67 12.61 17.52 3.41
N VAL A 68 12.40 16.22 3.27
CA VAL A 68 11.69 15.61 2.13
C VAL A 68 10.36 15.09 2.63
N VAL A 69 9.28 15.66 2.15
CA VAL A 69 7.91 15.32 2.53
C VAL A 69 7.22 14.63 1.37
N ALA A 70 6.87 13.36 1.54
CA ALA A 70 5.95 12.69 0.63
C ALA A 70 4.53 13.10 1.01
N SER A 71 3.93 13.96 0.22
CA SER A 71 2.62 14.56 0.52
C SER A 71 1.46 13.73 0.02
N GLU A 72 1.61 13.16 -1.17
CA GLU A 72 0.51 12.54 -1.90
C GLU A 72 1.00 11.40 -2.78
N VAL A 73 0.13 10.40 -2.97
CA VAL A 73 0.27 9.38 -4.01
C VAL A 73 -0.89 9.52 -4.98
N THR A 74 -0.59 9.55 -6.27
CA THR A 74 -1.59 9.49 -7.35
C THR A 74 -1.47 8.16 -8.06
N THR A 75 -2.58 7.44 -8.18
CA THR A 75 -2.66 6.16 -8.90
C THR A 75 -3.57 6.32 -10.11
N ILE A 76 -3.14 5.79 -11.26
CA ILE A 76 -3.86 5.91 -12.52
C ILE A 76 -4.08 4.49 -13.08
N TRP A 77 -5.32 4.17 -13.43
CA TRP A 77 -5.67 2.95 -14.14
C TRP A 77 -6.51 3.28 -15.39
N GLY A 78 -6.10 2.73 -16.52
CA GLY A 78 -6.72 3.03 -17.80
C GLY A 78 -6.30 4.36 -18.42
N LYS A 79 -7.11 4.88 -19.36
CA LYS A 79 -6.78 6.04 -20.19
C LYS A 79 -7.68 7.27 -19.97
N GLY A 80 -8.61 7.21 -19.02
CA GLY A 80 -9.57 8.29 -18.78
C GLY A 80 -9.25 9.12 -17.53
N PRO A 81 -9.67 10.40 -17.48
CA PRO A 81 -9.45 11.27 -16.32
C PRO A 81 -10.20 10.81 -15.06
N GLU A 82 -11.25 10.03 -15.20
CA GLU A 82 -12.04 9.47 -14.09
C GLU A 82 -11.38 8.24 -13.44
N GLN A 83 -10.24 7.81 -13.99
CA GLN A 83 -9.50 6.63 -13.53
C GLN A 83 -8.25 7.01 -12.75
N CYS A 84 -8.32 8.12 -12.02
CA CYS A 84 -7.25 8.64 -11.19
C CYS A 84 -7.74 8.75 -9.75
N TYR A 85 -6.93 8.27 -8.81
CA TYR A 85 -7.17 8.42 -7.38
C TYR A 85 -5.95 9.03 -6.72
N SER A 86 -6.15 10.02 -5.85
CA SER A 86 -5.11 10.64 -5.06
C SER A 86 -5.33 10.38 -3.56
N GLY A 87 -4.28 9.98 -2.88
CA GLY A 87 -4.27 9.72 -1.43
C GLY A 87 -3.13 10.43 -0.73
N LEU A 88 -3.35 10.84 0.52
CA LEU A 88 -2.32 11.49 1.34
C LEU A 88 -1.35 10.46 1.91
N LEU A 89 -0.03 10.70 1.76
CA LEU A 89 1.03 9.86 2.34
C LEU A 89 1.50 10.37 3.72
N ARG A 90 1.68 11.68 3.88
CA ARG A 90 2.10 12.34 5.13
C ARG A 90 3.37 11.75 5.76
N ASP A 91 4.34 11.37 4.95
CA ASP A 91 5.61 10.85 5.42
C ASP A 91 6.74 11.87 5.22
N THR A 92 7.68 11.89 6.14
CA THR A 92 8.78 12.87 6.15
C THR A 92 10.11 12.17 6.44
N VAL A 93 11.13 12.52 5.68
CA VAL A 93 12.52 12.11 5.90
C VAL A 93 13.44 13.31 5.73
N TYR A 94 14.61 13.26 6.36
CA TYR A 94 15.66 14.25 6.17
C TYR A 94 16.82 13.64 5.38
N THR A 95 17.45 14.44 4.51
CA THR A 95 18.63 13.99 3.78
C THR A 95 19.80 13.77 4.72
N ALA A 96 20.57 12.72 4.46
CA ALA A 96 21.84 12.46 5.13
C ALA A 96 22.90 13.52 4.75
N SER A 97 24.05 13.50 5.38
CA SER A 97 25.16 14.47 5.14
C SER A 97 25.66 14.47 3.68
N ASP A 98 25.51 13.35 2.98
CA ASP A 98 25.84 13.21 1.56
C ASP A 98 24.67 13.61 0.61
N GLY A 99 23.61 14.20 1.16
CA GLY A 99 22.41 14.60 0.45
C GLY A 99 21.46 13.47 0.10
N SER A 100 21.73 12.23 0.47
CA SER A 100 20.91 11.07 0.12
C SER A 100 19.68 10.94 1.00
N PHE A 101 18.61 10.37 0.43
CA PHE A 101 17.43 9.91 1.16
C PHE A 101 16.86 8.65 0.50
N ALA A 102 16.12 7.85 1.27
CA ALA A 102 15.41 6.67 0.78
C ALA A 102 14.08 6.51 1.48
N ARG A 103 13.03 6.18 0.74
CA ARG A 103 11.71 5.83 1.27
C ARG A 103 11.03 4.77 0.42
N GLU A 104 10.24 3.94 1.09
CA GLU A 104 9.47 2.87 0.46
C GLU A 104 8.01 3.00 0.89
N TYR A 105 7.11 2.83 -0.07
CA TYR A 105 5.67 2.96 0.12
C TYR A 105 4.97 1.72 -0.42
N SER A 106 4.09 1.13 0.39
CA SER A 106 3.22 0.05 -0.08
C SER A 106 1.90 0.65 -0.54
N VAL A 107 1.62 0.50 -1.83
CA VAL A 107 0.46 1.12 -2.48
C VAL A 107 -0.26 0.08 -3.34
N PHE A 108 -1.55 0.29 -3.58
CA PHE A 108 -2.30 -0.52 -4.54
C PHE A 108 -1.70 -0.36 -5.94
N PRO A 109 -1.25 -1.46 -6.60
CA PRO A 109 -0.61 -1.39 -7.90
C PRO A 109 -1.64 -1.11 -9.00
N THR A 110 -1.42 -0.02 -9.71
CA THR A 110 -2.21 0.40 -10.86
C THR A 110 -1.34 0.45 -12.12
N ASP A 111 -1.85 0.96 -13.24
CA ASP A 111 -1.06 1.09 -14.47
C ASP A 111 0.08 2.11 -14.31
N SER A 112 -0.15 3.15 -13.51
CA SER A 112 0.89 4.11 -13.10
C SER A 112 0.65 4.59 -11.67
N VAL A 113 1.75 4.77 -10.92
CA VAL A 113 1.76 5.32 -9.56
C VAL A 113 2.72 6.49 -9.53
N TYR A 114 2.28 7.64 -9.03
CA TYR A 114 3.11 8.84 -8.85
C TYR A 114 3.19 9.18 -7.38
N ILE A 115 4.41 9.33 -6.86
CA ILE A 115 4.68 9.77 -5.50
C ILE A 115 5.12 11.23 -5.57
N HIS A 116 4.32 12.12 -4.99
CA HIS A 116 4.59 13.55 -4.95
C HIS A 116 5.39 13.90 -3.71
N MET A 117 6.56 14.49 -3.91
CA MET A 117 7.48 14.85 -2.84
C MET A 117 7.82 16.32 -2.91
N LYS A 118 7.84 16.99 -1.76
CA LYS A 118 8.32 18.35 -1.58
C LYS A 118 9.62 18.33 -0.80
N ILE A 119 10.62 19.05 -1.29
CA ILE A 119 11.92 19.19 -0.66
C ILE A 119 12.05 20.63 -0.14
N GLU A 120 12.40 20.79 1.13
CA GLU A 120 12.44 22.08 1.81
C GLU A 120 13.69 22.22 2.66
N ASP A 121 14.28 23.42 2.63
CA ASP A 121 15.27 23.87 3.60
C ASP A 121 14.53 24.40 4.84
N THR A 122 14.70 23.72 5.97
CA THR A 122 14.09 24.10 7.25
C THR A 122 15.03 24.86 8.16
N ALA A 123 16.22 25.23 7.70
CA ALA A 123 17.14 26.08 8.46
C ALA A 123 16.56 27.50 8.64
N GLU A 124 16.92 28.17 9.72
CA GLU A 124 16.54 29.57 9.97
C GLU A 124 17.79 30.43 10.08
N PRO A 125 18.04 31.35 9.12
CA PRO A 125 17.26 31.57 7.91
C PRO A 125 17.46 30.47 6.86
N SER A 126 16.43 30.11 6.12
CA SER A 126 16.55 29.13 5.03
C SER A 126 17.30 29.76 3.85
N ILE A 127 18.22 29.00 3.27
CA ILE A 127 19.11 29.44 2.19
C ILE A 127 18.59 29.02 0.83
N TYR A 128 17.86 27.90 0.77
CA TYR A 128 17.40 27.31 -0.48
C TYR A 128 15.90 27.48 -0.69
N GLU A 129 15.50 27.60 -1.97
CA GLU A 129 14.11 27.55 -2.37
C GLU A 129 13.58 26.11 -2.26
N SER A 130 12.31 25.95 -1.90
CA SER A 130 11.67 24.62 -1.93
C SER A 130 11.42 24.19 -3.35
N ASP A 131 11.49 22.87 -3.59
CA ASP A 131 11.15 22.26 -4.88
C ASP A 131 10.18 21.10 -4.67
N SER A 132 9.46 20.74 -5.74
CA SER A 132 8.49 19.65 -5.72
C SER A 132 8.69 18.77 -6.95
N ILE A 133 8.72 17.47 -6.72
CA ILE A 133 8.88 16.45 -7.77
C ILE A 133 7.76 15.42 -7.70
N ALA A 134 7.45 14.81 -8.84
CA ALA A 134 6.57 13.64 -8.92
C ALA A 134 7.39 12.46 -9.48
N VAL A 135 7.53 11.40 -8.69
CA VAL A 135 8.25 10.19 -9.08
C VAL A 135 7.24 9.19 -9.60
N GLY A 136 7.24 8.96 -10.92
CA GLY A 136 6.29 8.07 -11.59
C GLY A 136 6.83 6.66 -11.73
N PHE A 137 6.00 5.66 -11.45
CA PHE A 137 6.24 4.24 -11.65
C PHE A 137 5.18 3.68 -12.58
N ALA A 138 5.61 2.92 -13.59
CA ALA A 138 4.71 2.16 -14.45
C ALA A 138 4.53 0.73 -13.90
N LYS A 139 3.42 0.10 -14.22
CA LYS A 139 3.17 -1.32 -13.88
C LYS A 139 4.29 -2.25 -14.35
N GLY A 140 4.92 -1.94 -15.49
CA GLY A 140 6.05 -2.71 -16.03
C GLY A 140 7.36 -2.55 -15.25
N ASP A 141 7.47 -1.59 -14.34
CA ASP A 141 8.65 -1.39 -13.48
C ASP A 141 8.66 -2.39 -12.30
N LEU A 142 7.53 -3.02 -11.98
CA LEU A 142 7.40 -3.98 -10.89
C LEU A 142 8.15 -5.27 -11.20
N LYS A 143 8.98 -5.71 -10.26
CA LYS A 143 9.77 -6.95 -10.30
C LYS A 143 9.45 -7.80 -9.07
N ASP A 144 9.80 -9.08 -9.16
CA ASP A 144 9.70 -10.03 -8.04
C ASP A 144 8.31 -10.12 -7.42
N GLY A 145 7.26 -9.98 -8.26
CA GLY A 145 5.88 -10.21 -7.88
C GLY A 145 5.68 -11.64 -7.41
N GLY A 146 5.15 -11.80 -6.19
CA GLY A 146 4.91 -13.09 -5.58
C GLY A 146 3.61 -13.74 -6.01
N LYS A 147 3.31 -14.85 -5.37
CA LYS A 147 1.97 -15.47 -5.38
C LYS A 147 1.02 -14.59 -4.55
N HIS A 148 -0.28 -14.72 -4.83
CA HIS A 148 -1.35 -14.03 -4.10
C HIS A 148 -1.46 -12.53 -4.46
N TRP A 149 -1.53 -11.65 -3.45
CA TRP A 149 -1.86 -10.23 -3.62
C TRP A 149 -0.65 -9.33 -3.82
N TYR A 150 0.56 -9.81 -3.53
CA TYR A 150 1.79 -9.01 -3.73
C TYR A 150 2.21 -8.98 -5.20
N ARG A 151 2.28 -7.80 -5.79
CA ARG A 151 2.58 -7.57 -7.20
C ARG A 151 4.04 -7.22 -7.49
N GLY A 152 4.88 -7.21 -6.46
CA GLY A 152 6.31 -6.95 -6.59
C GLY A 152 6.73 -5.58 -6.08
N ALA A 153 7.97 -5.22 -6.38
CA ALA A 153 8.57 -3.94 -6.01
C ALA A 153 9.12 -3.22 -7.23
N ALA A 154 9.12 -1.90 -7.16
CA ALA A 154 9.82 -1.02 -8.11
C ALA A 154 10.68 -0.02 -7.35
N GLU A 155 11.85 0.31 -7.90
CA GLU A 155 12.78 1.29 -7.34
C GLU A 155 13.13 2.34 -8.39
N LYS A 156 13.15 3.61 -7.98
CA LYS A 156 13.62 4.72 -8.84
C LYS A 156 14.53 5.66 -8.07
N GLU A 157 15.58 6.10 -8.76
CA GLU A 157 16.49 7.11 -8.26
C GLU A 157 16.15 8.47 -8.86
N VAL A 158 16.19 9.52 -8.02
CA VAL A 158 15.92 10.89 -8.41
C VAL A 158 16.99 11.83 -7.85
N ASN A 159 17.41 12.79 -8.68
CA ASN A 159 18.36 13.81 -8.29
C ASN A 159 17.69 15.17 -8.32
N VAL A 160 17.66 15.86 -7.17
CA VAL A 160 17.01 17.16 -7.00
C VAL A 160 18.08 18.24 -6.80
N LYS A 161 17.97 19.33 -7.56
CA LYS A 161 18.86 20.50 -7.42
C LYS A 161 18.09 21.68 -6.86
N LEU A 162 18.41 22.07 -5.64
CA LEU A 162 17.79 23.25 -5.03
C LEU A 162 18.55 24.53 -5.44
N LYS A 163 17.77 25.57 -5.74
CA LYS A 163 18.29 26.92 -6.04
C LYS A 163 18.48 27.70 -4.75
N ALA A 164 19.54 28.47 -4.70
CA ALA A 164 19.73 29.41 -3.60
C ALA A 164 18.70 30.55 -3.70
N LYS A 165 18.13 30.95 -2.56
CA LYS A 165 17.26 32.13 -2.49
C LYS A 165 18.04 33.37 -2.89
N LYS A 166 17.46 34.21 -3.71
CA LYS A 166 18.03 35.53 -4.01
C LYS A 166 18.07 36.35 -2.73
N LYS A 167 19.26 36.86 -2.39
CA LYS A 167 19.41 37.78 -1.26
C LYS A 167 18.56 39.04 -1.57
N PRO A 168 17.75 39.53 -0.61
CA PRO A 168 17.01 40.78 -0.80
C PRO A 168 17.92 41.99 -0.98
#